data_c64a3c8e3f10bea4ebb869d98f399b18
#
_entry.id   c64a3c8e3f10bea4ebb869d98f399b18
#
_cell.length_a   1.000
_cell.length_b   1.000
_cell.length_c   1.000
_cell.angle_alpha   90.00
_cell.angle_beta   90.00
_cell.angle_gamma   90.00
#
_symmetry.space_group_name_H-M   'P 1'
#
loop_
_entity.id
_entity.type
_entity.pdbx_description
1 polymer ?
#
loop_
_entity_poly.entity_id
_entity_poly.type
_entity_poly.pdbx_seq_one_letter_code
_entity_poly.pdbx_strand_id
1 'polypeptide(L)'
;MRYFQKLLCLLILVLAASFGVGGCVLLYSDFSVQRSRMAAANAAAHAQACTLLQTEILDLQRRGISTGDAALTARVTAQNVPAALWRGDTLVCATLEGLQSLPLGDAATVTVRTENSIYAVYASDLQGGLRLVTAYDLTGLYRDRNAALMRFLLLEAAVLAAASAVTALLARRLTRPLAVLTDAGAQIAAGDYARRTDLHTGDEIEALSRSFDKMADAVQEKIADLEADVQRR
;
A
#
# COMPACT_ATOMS: atom_id res chain seq x y z
N MET A 1 2.72 -30.54 -18.13
CA MET A 1 1.65 -29.66 -17.60
C MET A 1 1.99 -28.93 -16.31
N ARG A 2 2.62 -29.56 -15.33
CA ARG A 2 3.03 -28.89 -14.07
C ARG A 2 4.01 -27.71 -14.26
N TYR A 3 4.83 -27.69 -15.32
CA TYR A 3 5.81 -26.62 -15.55
C TYR A 3 5.18 -25.29 -15.99
N PHE A 4 4.22 -25.31 -16.91
CA PHE A 4 3.55 -24.09 -17.39
C PHE A 4 2.78 -23.40 -16.26
N GLN A 5 2.05 -24.16 -15.43
CA GLN A 5 1.35 -23.63 -14.27
C GLN A 5 2.32 -23.03 -13.24
N LYS A 6 3.47 -23.69 -12.99
CA LYS A 6 4.50 -23.15 -12.10
C LYS A 6 5.10 -21.85 -12.62
N LEU A 7 5.39 -21.78 -13.92
CA LEU A 7 5.94 -20.58 -14.55
C LEU A 7 4.96 -19.41 -14.47
N LEU A 8 3.67 -19.67 -14.67
CA LEU A 8 2.63 -18.66 -14.64
C LEU A 8 2.35 -18.18 -13.23
N CYS A 9 2.34 -19.07 -12.22
CA CYS A 9 2.30 -18.70 -10.81
C CYS A 9 3.52 -17.87 -10.39
N LEU A 10 4.71 -18.24 -10.88
CA LEU A 10 5.92 -17.47 -10.61
C LEU A 10 5.83 -16.07 -11.22
N LEU A 11 5.33 -15.94 -12.44
CA LEU A 11 5.14 -14.65 -13.10
C LEU A 11 4.17 -13.74 -12.32
N ILE A 12 3.03 -14.29 -11.89
CA ILE A 12 2.06 -13.56 -11.07
C ILE A 12 2.71 -13.10 -9.74
N LEU A 13 3.48 -13.99 -9.11
CA LEU A 13 4.16 -13.67 -7.85
C LEU A 13 5.21 -12.56 -8.03
N VAL A 14 5.99 -12.60 -9.10
CA VAL A 14 6.98 -11.55 -9.41
C VAL A 14 6.30 -10.22 -9.70
N LEU A 15 5.21 -10.22 -10.46
CA LEU A 15 4.42 -9.02 -10.73
C LEU A 15 3.83 -8.45 -9.42
N ALA A 16 3.23 -9.30 -8.59
CA ALA A 16 2.69 -8.90 -7.29
C ALA A 16 3.76 -8.27 -6.39
N ALA A 17 4.92 -8.91 -6.29
CA ALA A 17 6.02 -8.40 -5.50
C ALA A 17 6.54 -7.05 -6.05
N SER A 18 6.65 -6.91 -7.37
CA SER A 18 7.12 -5.69 -8.02
C SER A 18 6.16 -4.52 -7.81
N PHE A 19 4.86 -4.73 -8.04
CA PHE A 19 3.84 -3.69 -7.82
C PHE A 19 3.66 -3.38 -6.34
N GLY A 20 3.65 -4.40 -5.47
CA GLY A 20 3.54 -4.23 -4.02
C GLY A 20 4.68 -3.40 -3.44
N VAL A 21 5.92 -3.75 -3.76
CA VAL A 21 7.10 -3.00 -3.31
C VAL A 21 7.11 -1.59 -3.91
N GLY A 22 6.88 -1.46 -5.23
CA GLY A 22 6.86 -0.17 -5.91
C GLY A 22 5.78 0.77 -5.34
N GLY A 23 4.57 0.27 -5.13
CA GLY A 23 3.47 1.03 -4.54
C GLY A 23 3.74 1.45 -3.09
N CYS A 24 4.30 0.56 -2.27
CA CYS A 24 4.71 0.90 -0.90
C CYS A 24 5.79 1.99 -0.87
N VAL A 25 6.79 1.92 -1.76
CA VAL A 25 7.85 2.94 -1.86
C VAL A 25 7.26 4.29 -2.26
N LEU A 26 6.36 4.32 -3.24
CA LEU A 26 5.69 5.56 -3.68
C LEU A 26 4.86 6.18 -2.55
N LEU A 27 4.04 5.38 -1.86
CA LEU A 27 3.22 5.86 -0.73
C LEU A 27 4.08 6.35 0.44
N TYR A 28 5.19 5.67 0.72
CA TYR A 28 6.14 6.11 1.75
C TYR A 28 6.84 7.42 1.35
N SER A 29 7.25 7.55 0.09
CA SER A 29 7.86 8.77 -0.45
C SER A 29 6.92 9.96 -0.36
N ASP A 30 5.65 9.79 -0.80
CA ASP A 30 4.63 10.83 -0.73
C ASP A 30 4.36 11.26 0.73
N PHE A 31 4.17 10.29 1.62
CA PHE A 31 4.02 10.56 3.05
C PHE A 31 5.23 11.31 3.63
N SER A 32 6.45 10.93 3.27
CA SER A 32 7.68 11.58 3.72
C SER A 32 7.74 13.05 3.29
N VAL A 33 7.38 13.34 2.04
CA VAL A 33 7.31 14.70 1.50
C VAL A 33 6.25 15.53 2.20
N GLN A 34 5.04 14.98 2.38
CA GLN A 34 3.95 15.67 3.08
C GLN A 34 4.32 15.97 4.55
N ARG A 35 4.88 14.98 5.25
CA ARG A 35 5.38 15.15 6.61
C ARG A 35 6.43 16.25 6.70
N SER A 36 7.37 16.30 5.77
CA SER A 36 8.43 17.30 5.72
C SER A 36 7.88 18.72 5.49
N ARG A 37 6.90 18.85 4.58
CA ARG A 37 6.21 20.12 4.32
C ARG A 37 5.43 20.60 5.54
N MET A 38 4.68 19.71 6.20
CA MET A 38 3.96 20.05 7.42
C MET A 38 4.92 20.44 8.55
N ALA A 39 6.04 19.73 8.70
CA ALA A 39 7.04 20.06 9.71
C ALA A 39 7.62 21.47 9.48
N ALA A 40 7.94 21.82 8.23
CA ALA A 40 8.42 23.15 7.88
C ALA A 40 7.37 24.25 8.13
N ALA A 41 6.11 24.00 7.75
CA ALA A 41 5.00 24.93 7.99
C ALA A 41 4.74 25.14 9.50
N ASN A 42 4.72 24.06 10.28
CA ASN A 42 4.52 24.11 11.73
C ASN A 42 5.67 24.84 12.43
N ALA A 43 6.92 24.60 12.01
CA ALA A 43 8.08 25.31 12.54
C ALA A 43 8.01 26.81 12.25
N ALA A 44 7.59 27.21 11.04
CA ALA A 44 7.39 28.59 10.68
C ALA A 44 6.25 29.24 11.50
N ALA A 45 5.13 28.53 11.68
CA ALA A 45 4.02 29.00 12.51
C ALA A 45 4.43 29.17 13.98
N HIS A 46 5.22 28.22 14.53
CA HIS A 46 5.77 28.35 15.87
C HIS A 46 6.69 29.57 16.01
N ALA A 47 7.62 29.76 15.06
CA ALA A 47 8.52 30.93 15.06
C ALA A 47 7.74 32.24 14.97
N GLN A 48 6.69 32.29 14.15
CA GLN A 48 5.81 33.47 14.09
C GLN A 48 5.10 33.71 15.41
N ALA A 49 4.56 32.68 16.09
CA ALA A 49 3.93 32.78 17.38
C ALA A 49 4.90 33.33 18.45
N CYS A 50 6.13 32.82 18.45
CA CYS A 50 7.19 33.31 19.34
C CYS A 50 7.50 34.79 19.09
N THR A 51 7.65 35.21 17.83
CA THR A 51 7.95 36.60 17.46
C THR A 51 6.84 37.54 17.85
N LEU A 52 5.57 37.17 17.62
CA LEU A 52 4.40 37.98 18.00
C LEU A 52 4.33 38.14 19.51
N LEU A 53 4.43 37.05 20.27
CA LEU A 53 4.38 37.11 21.71
C LEU A 53 5.53 37.94 22.29
N GLN A 54 6.73 37.81 21.75
CA GLN A 54 7.90 38.55 22.20
C GLN A 54 7.79 40.05 21.90
N THR A 55 7.26 40.44 20.74
CA THR A 55 7.01 41.84 20.40
C THR A 55 5.96 42.49 21.33
N GLU A 56 4.92 41.74 21.65
CA GLU A 56 3.87 42.20 22.57
C GLU A 56 4.38 42.35 24.01
N ILE A 57 5.21 41.41 24.49
CA ILE A 57 5.85 41.53 25.81
C ILE A 57 6.71 42.78 25.88
N LEU A 58 7.53 43.03 24.86
CA LEU A 58 8.39 44.21 24.78
C LEU A 58 7.57 45.53 24.75
N ASP A 59 6.44 45.55 24.03
CA ASP A 59 5.57 46.74 24.00
C ASP A 59 4.92 47.01 25.38
N LEU A 60 4.43 45.96 26.07
CA LEU A 60 3.91 46.09 27.43
C LEU A 60 4.96 46.61 28.40
N GLN A 61 6.19 46.09 28.33
CA GLN A 61 7.30 46.55 29.15
C GLN A 61 7.65 48.03 28.90
N ARG A 62 7.66 48.46 27.63
CA ARG A 62 7.91 49.87 27.25
C ARG A 62 6.84 50.81 27.81
N ARG A 63 5.59 50.36 27.92
CA ARG A 63 4.46 51.10 28.44
C ARG A 63 4.39 51.07 30.00
N GLY A 64 5.33 50.39 30.66
CA GLY A 64 5.35 50.23 32.10
C GLY A 64 4.22 49.34 32.65
N ILE A 65 3.58 48.56 31.80
CA ILE A 65 2.50 47.64 32.17
C ILE A 65 3.14 46.32 32.61
N SER A 66 2.78 45.86 33.80
CA SER A 66 3.24 44.54 34.27
C SER A 66 2.74 43.45 33.39
N THR A 67 3.67 42.58 32.91
CA THR A 67 3.36 41.34 32.17
C THR A 67 2.85 40.28 33.14
N GLY A 68 1.69 40.51 33.74
CA GLY A 68 1.03 39.55 34.62
C GLY A 68 0.54 38.32 33.86
N ASP A 69 0.42 37.19 34.56
CA ASP A 69 0.06 35.91 33.97
C ASP A 69 -1.31 35.95 33.24
N ALA A 70 -2.27 36.73 33.72
CA ALA A 70 -3.55 36.89 33.06
C ALA A 70 -3.46 37.56 31.67
N ALA A 71 -2.58 38.58 31.51
CA ALA A 71 -2.36 39.24 30.23
C ALA A 71 -1.67 38.30 29.23
N LEU A 72 -0.67 37.53 29.69
CA LEU A 72 0.02 36.54 28.87
C LEU A 72 -0.93 35.41 28.46
N THR A 73 -1.75 34.89 29.34
CA THR A 73 -2.77 33.87 29.05
C THR A 73 -3.71 34.33 27.94
N ALA A 74 -4.25 35.54 28.04
CA ALA A 74 -5.15 36.11 27.04
C ALA A 74 -4.49 36.18 25.66
N ARG A 75 -3.19 36.49 25.59
CA ARG A 75 -2.43 36.59 24.33
C ARG A 75 -2.15 35.23 23.71
N VAL A 76 -1.75 34.26 24.53
CA VAL A 76 -1.51 32.87 24.04
C VAL A 76 -2.83 32.26 23.54
N THR A 77 -3.94 32.48 24.27
CA THR A 77 -5.26 31.98 23.84
C THR A 77 -5.75 32.64 22.56
N ALA A 78 -5.43 33.90 22.32
CA ALA A 78 -5.82 34.63 21.11
C ALA A 78 -5.13 34.14 19.83
N GLN A 79 -4.01 33.41 19.94
CA GLN A 79 -3.30 32.85 18.79
C GLN A 79 -4.01 31.65 18.15
N ASN A 80 -5.04 31.10 18.76
CA ASN A 80 -5.86 29.99 18.29
C ASN A 80 -5.05 28.72 17.91
N VAL A 81 -3.87 28.54 18.52
CA VAL A 81 -3.01 27.36 18.38
C VAL A 81 -2.91 26.71 19.76
N PRO A 82 -3.01 25.37 19.85
CA PRO A 82 -2.74 24.68 21.10
C PRO A 82 -1.35 25.02 21.61
N ALA A 83 -1.26 25.73 22.72
CA ALA A 83 -0.02 26.24 23.29
C ALA A 83 0.00 26.15 24.81
N ALA A 84 1.19 26.04 25.36
CA ALA A 84 1.46 26.22 26.79
C ALA A 84 2.60 27.22 26.98
N LEU A 85 2.47 28.06 27.97
CA LEU A 85 3.48 29.06 28.37
C LEU A 85 4.01 28.70 29.74
N TRP A 86 5.31 28.62 29.87
CA TRP A 86 6.01 28.38 31.14
C TRP A 86 6.86 29.55 31.51
N ARG A 87 7.00 29.78 32.81
CA ARG A 87 7.96 30.74 33.40
C ARG A 87 8.87 29.99 34.35
N GLY A 88 10.09 29.70 33.88
CA GLY A 88 10.93 28.71 34.54
C GLY A 88 10.22 27.37 34.63
N ASP A 89 10.04 26.85 35.84
CA ASP A 89 9.34 25.57 36.08
C ASP A 89 7.83 25.72 36.35
N THR A 90 7.29 26.94 36.34
CA THR A 90 5.87 27.20 36.63
C THR A 90 5.07 27.35 35.34
N LEU A 91 3.99 26.59 35.23
CA LEU A 91 3.05 26.71 34.13
C LEU A 91 2.23 27.98 34.28
N VAL A 92 2.28 28.91 33.32
CA VAL A 92 1.46 30.13 33.29
C VAL A 92 0.08 29.85 32.71
N CYS A 93 0.06 29.18 31.55
CA CYS A 93 -1.19 28.75 30.92
C CYS A 93 -0.98 27.57 30.00
N ALA A 94 -2.03 26.78 29.76
CA ALA A 94 -2.09 25.76 28.73
C ALA A 94 -3.49 25.76 28.11
N THR A 95 -3.55 25.76 26.78
CA THR A 95 -4.81 25.75 26.02
C THR A 95 -5.25 24.33 25.65
N LEU A 96 -4.40 23.33 25.82
CA LEU A 96 -4.69 21.92 25.57
C LEU A 96 -4.33 21.10 26.82
N GLU A 97 -5.29 20.30 27.33
CA GLU A 97 -5.03 19.32 28.39
C GLU A 97 -3.98 18.30 27.94
N GLY A 98 -3.01 18.01 28.81
CA GLY A 98 -1.92 17.06 28.50
C GLY A 98 -0.64 17.70 27.97
N LEU A 99 -0.62 18.96 27.52
CA LEU A 99 0.62 19.69 27.22
C LEU A 99 1.47 19.92 28.49
N GLN A 100 0.84 19.85 29.64
CA GLN A 100 1.46 20.01 30.96
C GLN A 100 2.39 18.86 31.36
N SER A 101 2.10 17.65 30.88
CA SER A 101 2.79 16.42 31.26
C SER A 101 3.79 15.92 30.21
N LEU A 102 4.00 16.70 29.16
CA LEU A 102 4.95 16.29 28.11
C LEU A 102 6.37 16.43 28.62
N PRO A 103 7.22 15.36 28.50
CA PRO A 103 8.64 15.45 28.79
C PRO A 103 9.31 16.30 27.70
N LEU A 104 9.17 17.61 27.83
CA LEU A 104 9.86 18.60 27.02
C LEU A 104 11.28 18.71 27.59
N GLY A 105 12.15 17.75 27.29
CA GLY A 105 13.58 17.91 27.49
C GLY A 105 14.13 19.09 26.68
N ASP A 106 15.43 19.26 26.60
CA ASP A 106 16.11 20.30 25.78
C ASP A 106 15.82 20.20 24.26
N ALA A 107 15.00 19.27 23.83
CA ALA A 107 14.67 19.08 22.42
C ALA A 107 13.68 20.15 21.93
N ALA A 108 14.11 20.92 20.94
CA ALA A 108 13.30 21.97 20.31
C ALA A 108 12.03 21.43 19.59
N THR A 109 11.96 20.13 19.29
CA THR A 109 10.84 19.51 18.58
C THR A 109 10.69 18.05 18.97
N VAL A 110 9.48 17.64 19.39
CA VAL A 110 9.17 16.27 19.78
C VAL A 110 7.84 15.85 19.14
N THR A 111 7.75 14.62 18.65
CA THR A 111 6.46 14.04 18.24
C THR A 111 5.88 13.23 19.40
N VAL A 112 4.72 13.64 19.87
CA VAL A 112 4.01 13.01 20.98
C VAL A 112 2.80 12.27 20.46
N ARG A 113 2.65 11.02 20.89
CA ARG A 113 1.51 10.17 20.56
C ARG A 113 0.68 9.97 21.81
N THR A 114 -0.57 10.39 21.74
CA THR A 114 -1.61 10.08 22.73
C THR A 114 -2.49 8.93 22.23
N GLU A 115 -3.44 8.46 23.02
CA GLU A 115 -4.31 7.34 22.64
C GLU A 115 -5.06 7.61 21.31
N ASN A 116 -5.45 8.83 21.03
CA ASN A 116 -6.31 9.17 19.89
C ASN A 116 -5.72 10.22 18.94
N SER A 117 -4.55 10.78 19.24
CA SER A 117 -3.99 11.91 18.49
C SER A 117 -2.46 11.85 18.43
N ILE A 118 -1.89 12.43 17.39
CA ILE A 118 -0.45 12.57 17.19
C ILE A 118 -0.15 14.04 17.01
N TYR A 119 0.69 14.60 17.89
CA TYR A 119 1.07 16.01 17.86
C TYR A 119 2.55 16.18 17.55
N ALA A 120 2.89 17.17 16.71
CA ALA A 120 4.23 17.74 16.65
C ALA A 120 4.30 18.90 17.65
N VAL A 121 5.17 18.80 18.62
CA VAL A 121 5.34 19.77 19.69
C VAL A 121 6.64 20.51 19.45
N TYR A 122 6.57 21.84 19.46
CA TYR A 122 7.69 22.76 19.31
C TYR A 122 7.84 23.56 20.59
N ALA A 123 9.07 23.74 21.06
CA ALA A 123 9.38 24.53 22.24
C ALA A 123 10.48 25.54 21.94
N SER A 124 10.30 26.77 22.38
CA SER A 124 11.31 27.84 22.28
C SER A 124 11.32 28.73 23.52
N ASP A 125 12.51 29.10 23.91
CA ASP A 125 12.70 30.03 25.01
C ASP A 125 12.53 31.48 24.52
N LEU A 126 11.77 32.29 25.28
CA LEU A 126 11.52 33.68 25.05
C LEU A 126 12.26 34.54 26.07
N GLN A 127 12.33 35.86 25.85
CA GLN A 127 12.91 36.78 26.81
C GLN A 127 12.12 36.78 28.11
N GLY A 128 12.80 37.04 29.24
CA GLY A 128 12.18 37.07 30.56
C GLY A 128 11.95 35.72 31.22
N GLY A 129 12.68 34.68 30.79
CA GLY A 129 12.56 33.31 31.36
C GLY A 129 11.25 32.61 31.02
N LEU A 130 10.62 33.04 29.93
CA LEU A 130 9.40 32.41 29.39
C LEU A 130 9.77 31.37 28.36
N ARG A 131 9.00 30.26 28.34
CA ARG A 131 9.11 29.22 27.34
C ARG A 131 7.78 28.94 26.68
N LEU A 132 7.68 29.15 25.37
CA LEU A 132 6.46 28.88 24.61
C LEU A 132 6.56 27.48 24.00
N VAL A 133 5.54 26.70 24.22
CA VAL A 133 5.37 25.35 23.65
C VAL A 133 4.10 25.38 22.79
N THR A 134 4.18 24.95 21.56
CA THR A 134 3.02 24.82 20.66
C THR A 134 2.88 23.38 20.18
N ALA A 135 1.63 22.93 19.99
CA ALA A 135 1.33 21.59 19.51
C ALA A 135 0.50 21.66 18.23
N TYR A 136 0.92 20.91 17.20
CA TYR A 136 0.24 20.84 15.91
C TYR A 136 -0.25 19.42 15.67
N ASP A 137 -1.53 19.27 15.34
CA ASP A 137 -2.16 17.98 15.13
C ASP A 137 -1.69 17.35 13.80
N LEU A 138 -1.08 16.17 13.87
CA LEU A 138 -0.67 15.36 12.75
C LEU A 138 -1.58 14.14 12.54
N THR A 139 -2.63 13.98 13.33
CA THR A 139 -3.51 12.79 13.31
C THR A 139 -4.11 12.56 11.93
N GLY A 140 -4.53 13.64 11.27
CA GLY A 140 -5.06 13.59 9.90
C GLY A 140 -4.06 13.00 8.92
N LEU A 141 -2.81 13.47 8.95
CA LEU A 141 -1.75 12.98 8.06
C LEU A 141 -1.51 11.48 8.21
N TYR A 142 -1.48 10.97 9.44
CA TYR A 142 -1.29 9.54 9.70
C TYR A 142 -2.53 8.71 9.35
N ARG A 143 -3.73 9.26 9.54
CA ARG A 143 -4.99 8.62 9.12
C ARG A 143 -5.06 8.49 7.61
N ASP A 144 -4.74 9.54 6.88
CA ASP A 144 -4.76 9.56 5.41
C ASP A 144 -3.74 8.57 4.84
N ARG A 145 -2.54 8.48 5.42
CA ARG A 145 -1.55 7.46 5.08
C ARG A 145 -2.12 6.04 5.25
N ASN A 146 -2.73 5.76 6.41
CA ASN A 146 -3.27 4.42 6.68
C ASN A 146 -4.43 4.09 5.75
N ALA A 147 -5.30 5.06 5.45
CA ALA A 147 -6.37 4.91 4.48
C ALA A 147 -5.84 4.68 3.04
N ALA A 148 -4.78 5.38 2.65
CA ALA A 148 -4.13 5.18 1.36
C ALA A 148 -3.50 3.79 1.25
N LEU A 149 -2.80 3.33 2.28
CA LEU A 149 -2.25 1.97 2.35
C LEU A 149 -3.35 0.91 2.25
N MET A 150 -4.44 1.06 2.98
CA MET A 150 -5.56 0.11 2.93
C MET A 150 -6.19 0.05 1.54
N ARG A 151 -6.44 1.21 0.92
CA ARG A 151 -6.97 1.27 -0.47
C ARG A 151 -6.02 0.62 -1.46
N PHE A 152 -4.72 0.86 -1.34
CA PHE A 152 -3.70 0.25 -2.18
C PHE A 152 -3.69 -1.28 -2.05
N LEU A 153 -3.68 -1.81 -0.81
CA LEU A 153 -3.71 -3.26 -0.56
C LEU A 153 -4.97 -3.94 -1.09
N LEU A 154 -6.14 -3.28 -0.94
CA LEU A 154 -7.40 -3.79 -1.50
C LEU A 154 -7.38 -3.82 -3.03
N LEU A 155 -6.84 -2.77 -3.67
CA LEU A 155 -6.69 -2.73 -5.12
C LEU A 155 -5.76 -3.83 -5.62
N GLU A 156 -4.60 -4.00 -4.98
CA GLU A 156 -3.64 -5.04 -5.33
C GLU A 156 -4.23 -6.44 -5.18
N ALA A 157 -4.93 -6.70 -4.07
CA ALA A 157 -5.63 -7.96 -3.86
C ALA A 157 -6.70 -8.23 -4.95
N ALA A 158 -7.45 -7.22 -5.37
CA ALA A 158 -8.44 -7.33 -6.44
C ALA A 158 -7.78 -7.66 -7.79
N VAL A 159 -6.67 -6.99 -8.13
CA VAL A 159 -5.92 -7.25 -9.36
C VAL A 159 -5.34 -8.67 -9.36
N LEU A 160 -4.78 -9.13 -8.24
CA LEU A 160 -4.25 -10.49 -8.11
C LEU A 160 -5.35 -11.55 -8.22
N ALA A 161 -6.52 -11.31 -7.62
CA ALA A 161 -7.67 -12.20 -7.74
C ALA A 161 -8.16 -12.29 -9.20
N ALA A 162 -8.26 -11.16 -9.90
CA ALA A 162 -8.62 -11.12 -11.31
C ALA A 162 -7.60 -11.84 -12.20
N ALA A 163 -6.30 -11.58 -12.00
CA ALA A 163 -5.23 -12.27 -12.71
C ALA A 163 -5.25 -13.79 -12.48
N SER A 164 -5.48 -14.22 -11.25
CA SER A 164 -5.61 -15.64 -10.88
C SER A 164 -6.82 -16.29 -11.56
N ALA A 165 -7.96 -15.60 -11.61
CA ALA A 165 -9.17 -16.09 -12.29
C ALA A 165 -8.95 -16.24 -13.81
N VAL A 166 -8.36 -15.22 -14.46
CA VAL A 166 -8.02 -15.27 -15.89
C VAL A 166 -7.07 -16.42 -16.17
N THR A 167 -6.04 -16.58 -15.36
CA THR A 167 -5.07 -17.68 -15.46
C THR A 167 -5.73 -19.05 -15.35
N ALA A 168 -6.64 -19.24 -14.38
CA ALA A 168 -7.36 -20.48 -14.20
C ALA A 168 -8.27 -20.79 -15.40
N LEU A 169 -8.91 -19.77 -15.98
CA LEU A 169 -9.74 -19.87 -17.18
C LEU A 169 -8.91 -20.29 -18.41
N LEU A 170 -7.78 -19.63 -18.65
CA LEU A 170 -6.86 -19.95 -19.73
C LEU A 170 -6.29 -21.36 -19.58
N ALA A 171 -5.88 -21.73 -18.36
CA ALA A 171 -5.39 -23.08 -18.08
C ALA A 171 -6.45 -24.16 -18.41
N ARG A 172 -7.72 -23.92 -18.06
CA ARG A 172 -8.81 -24.83 -18.37
C ARG A 172 -9.08 -24.92 -19.88
N ARG A 173 -9.09 -23.79 -20.58
CA ARG A 173 -9.40 -23.75 -22.02
C ARG A 173 -8.27 -24.27 -22.91
N LEU A 174 -7.01 -24.03 -22.57
CA LEU A 174 -5.87 -24.38 -23.43
C LEU A 174 -5.17 -25.67 -22.99
N THR A 175 -4.92 -25.83 -21.69
CA THR A 175 -4.07 -26.92 -21.20
C THR A 175 -4.80 -28.27 -21.14
N ARG A 176 -6.11 -28.25 -20.81
CA ARG A 176 -6.90 -29.48 -20.71
C ARG A 176 -7.07 -30.20 -22.05
N PRO A 177 -7.53 -29.54 -23.13
CA PRO A 177 -7.63 -30.17 -24.42
C PRO A 177 -6.30 -30.72 -24.96
N LEU A 178 -5.20 -29.98 -24.81
CA LEU A 178 -3.86 -30.47 -25.22
C LEU A 178 -3.45 -31.70 -24.43
N ALA A 179 -3.85 -31.86 -23.18
CA ALA A 179 -3.60 -33.07 -22.42
C ALA A 179 -4.34 -34.26 -22.98
N VAL A 180 -5.60 -34.07 -23.38
CA VAL A 180 -6.41 -35.12 -23.98
C VAL A 180 -5.77 -35.58 -25.32
N LEU A 181 -5.35 -34.64 -26.17
CA LEU A 181 -4.63 -34.96 -27.42
C LEU A 181 -3.34 -35.76 -27.18
N THR A 182 -2.55 -35.36 -26.18
CA THR A 182 -1.29 -36.04 -25.83
C THR A 182 -1.55 -37.45 -25.32
N ASP A 183 -2.59 -37.63 -24.47
CA ASP A 183 -2.97 -38.92 -23.91
C ASP A 183 -3.51 -39.87 -24.99
N ALA A 184 -4.37 -39.35 -25.87
CA ALA A 184 -4.86 -40.12 -27.01
C ALA A 184 -3.72 -40.55 -27.95
N GLY A 185 -2.74 -39.67 -28.21
CA GLY A 185 -1.54 -40.03 -29.00
C GLY A 185 -0.72 -41.14 -28.37
N ALA A 186 -0.56 -41.11 -27.04
CA ALA A 186 0.15 -42.16 -26.32
C ALA A 186 -0.58 -43.53 -26.40
N GLN A 187 -1.93 -43.51 -26.30
CA GLN A 187 -2.75 -44.72 -26.40
C GLN A 187 -2.72 -45.31 -27.82
N ILE A 188 -2.80 -44.51 -28.88
CA ILE A 188 -2.65 -44.95 -30.25
C ILE A 188 -1.25 -45.56 -30.49
N ALA A 189 -0.21 -44.92 -29.97
CA ALA A 189 1.15 -45.49 -30.05
C ALA A 189 1.33 -46.80 -29.30
N ALA A 190 0.52 -47.05 -28.27
CA ALA A 190 0.48 -48.33 -27.54
C ALA A 190 -0.39 -49.41 -28.19
N GLY A 191 -1.01 -49.12 -29.36
CA GLY A 191 -1.79 -50.08 -30.12
C GLY A 191 -3.32 -49.93 -29.99
N ASP A 192 -3.82 -48.96 -29.23
CA ASP A 192 -5.25 -48.67 -29.17
C ASP A 192 -5.65 -47.69 -30.31
N TYR A 193 -5.80 -48.23 -31.50
CA TYR A 193 -6.15 -47.46 -32.70
C TYR A 193 -7.62 -47.05 -32.77
N ALA A 194 -8.46 -47.58 -31.89
CA ALA A 194 -9.88 -47.16 -31.79
C ALA A 194 -10.09 -45.85 -31.00
N ARG A 195 -9.07 -45.37 -30.31
CA ARG A 195 -9.13 -44.16 -29.52
C ARG A 195 -9.35 -42.91 -30.38
N ARG A 196 -10.32 -42.08 -30.00
CA ARG A 196 -10.59 -40.76 -30.60
C ARG A 196 -10.53 -39.70 -29.55
N THR A 197 -10.19 -38.48 -29.98
CA THR A 197 -10.06 -37.33 -29.08
C THR A 197 -11.38 -36.59 -28.84
N ASP A 198 -12.24 -36.52 -29.87
CA ASP A 198 -13.60 -35.98 -29.87
C ASP A 198 -13.74 -34.65 -29.09
N LEU A 199 -12.81 -33.73 -29.36
CA LEU A 199 -12.79 -32.41 -28.68
C LEU A 199 -13.60 -31.39 -29.49
N HIS A 200 -14.53 -30.73 -28.80
CA HIS A 200 -15.38 -29.66 -29.34
C HIS A 200 -15.06 -28.35 -28.64
N THR A 201 -13.98 -27.69 -29.01
CA THR A 201 -13.53 -26.42 -28.39
C THR A 201 -13.93 -25.19 -29.19
N GLY A 202 -14.35 -25.34 -30.46
CA GLY A 202 -14.74 -24.25 -31.35
C GLY A 202 -13.59 -23.40 -31.90
N ASP A 203 -12.32 -23.89 -31.77
CA ASP A 203 -11.11 -23.17 -32.14
C ASP A 203 -10.14 -24.08 -32.93
N GLU A 204 -8.88 -23.64 -33.08
CA GLU A 204 -7.82 -24.36 -33.75
C GLU A 204 -7.50 -25.72 -33.09
N ILE A 205 -7.79 -25.88 -31.81
CA ILE A 205 -7.60 -27.15 -31.09
C ILE A 205 -8.62 -28.18 -31.55
N GLU A 206 -9.84 -27.81 -31.85
CA GLU A 206 -10.83 -28.70 -32.47
C GLU A 206 -10.41 -29.11 -33.89
N ALA A 207 -9.87 -28.15 -34.65
CA ALA A 207 -9.34 -28.47 -35.99
C ALA A 207 -8.19 -29.49 -35.92
N LEU A 208 -7.31 -29.35 -34.93
CA LEU A 208 -6.22 -30.29 -34.64
C LEU A 208 -6.77 -31.66 -34.19
N SER A 209 -7.77 -31.69 -33.31
CA SER A 209 -8.46 -32.90 -32.85
C SER A 209 -9.04 -33.68 -34.05
N ARG A 210 -9.79 -32.99 -34.92
CA ARG A 210 -10.35 -33.63 -36.13
C ARG A 210 -9.27 -34.19 -37.08
N SER A 211 -8.14 -33.50 -37.21
CA SER A 211 -7.02 -33.97 -38.02
C SER A 211 -6.36 -35.20 -37.43
N PHE A 212 -6.24 -35.25 -36.12
CA PHE A 212 -5.73 -36.36 -35.35
C PHE A 212 -6.63 -37.59 -35.46
N ASP A 213 -7.94 -37.42 -35.31
CA ASP A 213 -8.92 -38.50 -35.43
C ASP A 213 -8.93 -39.10 -36.86
N LYS A 214 -8.83 -38.26 -37.91
CA LYS A 214 -8.66 -38.74 -39.30
C LYS A 214 -7.37 -39.56 -39.52
N MET A 215 -6.29 -39.16 -38.85
CA MET A 215 -5.02 -39.92 -38.90
C MET A 215 -5.21 -41.28 -38.20
N ALA A 216 -5.89 -41.31 -37.05
CA ALA A 216 -6.20 -42.55 -36.35
C ALA A 216 -7.07 -43.49 -37.18
N ASP A 217 -8.08 -42.98 -37.91
CA ASP A 217 -8.92 -43.74 -38.84
C ASP A 217 -8.09 -44.38 -39.95
N ALA A 218 -7.18 -43.62 -40.59
CA ALA A 218 -6.33 -44.13 -41.67
C ALA A 218 -5.33 -45.20 -41.17
N VAL A 219 -4.82 -45.08 -39.96
CA VAL A 219 -3.94 -46.09 -39.35
C VAL A 219 -4.73 -47.35 -39.05
N GLN A 220 -5.90 -47.25 -38.48
CA GLN A 220 -6.79 -48.36 -38.15
C GLN A 220 -7.16 -49.14 -39.40
N GLU A 221 -7.54 -48.46 -40.51
CA GLU A 221 -7.85 -49.06 -41.81
C GLU A 221 -6.65 -49.85 -42.37
N LYS A 222 -5.46 -49.26 -42.33
CA LYS A 222 -4.24 -49.92 -42.83
C LYS A 222 -3.86 -51.16 -42.05
N ILE A 223 -4.06 -51.14 -40.75
CA ILE A 223 -3.81 -52.31 -39.89
C ILE A 223 -4.80 -53.44 -40.20
N ALA A 224 -6.10 -53.11 -40.34
CA ALA A 224 -7.12 -54.08 -40.72
C ALA A 224 -6.85 -54.73 -42.09
N ASP A 225 -6.41 -53.92 -43.08
CA ASP A 225 -6.02 -54.41 -44.39
C ASP A 225 -4.82 -55.40 -44.30
N LEU A 226 -3.80 -55.08 -43.52
CA LEU A 226 -2.63 -55.92 -43.31
C LEU A 226 -2.98 -57.25 -42.61
N GLU A 227 -3.84 -57.19 -41.58
CA GLU A 227 -4.30 -58.38 -40.88
C GLU A 227 -5.12 -59.30 -41.80
N ALA A 228 -5.98 -58.74 -42.67
CA ALA A 228 -6.74 -59.50 -43.66
C ALA A 228 -5.84 -60.15 -44.71
N ASP A 229 -4.74 -59.50 -45.15
CA ASP A 229 -3.80 -60.05 -46.03
C ASP A 229 -2.95 -61.18 -45.43
N VAL A 230 -2.58 -61.10 -44.18
CA VAL A 230 -1.87 -62.16 -43.44
C VAL A 230 -2.75 -63.38 -43.28
N GLN A 231 -4.05 -63.22 -43.06
CA GLN A 231 -4.99 -64.35 -42.92
C GLN A 231 -5.31 -65.05 -44.22
N ARG A 232 -5.08 -64.42 -45.41
CA ARG A 232 -5.32 -64.94 -46.72
C ARG A 232 -4.13 -65.73 -47.25
N ARG A 233 -2.98 -65.60 -46.61
CA ARG A 233 -1.76 -66.34 -46.98
C ARG A 233 -1.60 -67.63 -46.17
#